data_b4657a861932d0997f92bf065ceca7f4
#
_entry.id   b4657a861932d0997f92bf065ceca7f4
#
_cell.length_a   1.000
_cell.length_b   1.000
_cell.length_c   1.000
_cell.angle_alpha   90.00
_cell.angle_beta   90.00
_cell.angle_gamma   90.00
#
_symmetry.space_group_name_H-M   'P 1'
#
loop_
_entity.id
_entity.type
_entity.pdbx_description
1 polymer ?
#
loop_
_entity_poly.entity_id
_entity_poly.type
_entity_poly.pdbx_seq_one_letter_code
_entity_poly.pdbx_strand_id
1 'polypeptide(L)' 'SYLLRLFARQVGVSPYRYLQNIRLSRAKELLEQGVPPADAACLTGYADQSHFTHYFKEFIGLTPGQYQKIFTGNDMQKER' A
#
# COMPACT_ATOMS: atom_id res chain seq x y z
N SER A 1 17.76 8.98 4.66
CA SER A 1 18.15 10.35 4.52
C SER A 1 18.08 11.09 5.85
N TYR A 2 18.64 12.29 5.87
CA TYR A 2 18.67 13.08 7.08
C TYR A 2 17.25 13.43 7.54
N LEU A 3 16.38 13.82 6.60
CA LEU A 3 15.03 14.19 6.96
C LEU A 3 14.25 13.01 7.52
N LEU A 4 14.44 11.83 6.96
CA LEU A 4 13.76 10.67 7.47
C LEU A 4 14.22 10.29 8.86
N ARG A 5 15.52 10.42 9.12
CA ARG A 5 16.04 10.12 10.44
C ARG A 5 15.53 11.11 11.48
N LEU A 6 15.47 12.39 11.10
CA LEU A 6 14.99 13.41 12.00
C LEU A 6 13.53 13.18 12.33
N PHE A 7 12.72 12.85 11.32
CA PHE A 7 11.33 12.58 11.50
C PHE A 7 11.12 11.39 12.43
N ALA A 8 11.88 10.32 12.22
CA ALA A 8 11.76 9.13 13.03
C ALA A 8 12.07 9.39 14.49
N ARG A 9 13.04 10.26 14.76
CA ARG A 9 13.37 10.57 16.13
C ARG A 9 12.22 11.29 16.83
N GLN A 10 11.48 12.10 16.10
CA GLN A 10 10.40 12.85 16.71
C GLN A 10 9.13 12.02 16.86
N VAL A 11 8.85 11.12 15.93
CA VAL A 11 7.63 10.35 15.99
C VAL A 11 7.82 8.93 16.47
N GLY A 12 9.06 8.51 16.68
CA GLY A 12 9.31 7.18 17.24
C GLY A 12 9.21 6.04 16.25
N VAL A 13 9.32 6.32 14.95
CA VAL A 13 9.27 5.28 13.93
C VAL A 13 10.57 5.25 13.19
N SER A 14 11.05 4.08 12.80
CA SER A 14 12.31 3.98 12.05
C SER A 14 12.12 4.56 10.65
N PRO A 15 13.20 5.02 10.01
CA PRO A 15 13.09 5.54 8.64
C PRO A 15 12.54 4.50 7.66
N TYR A 16 12.91 3.23 7.85
CA TYR A 16 12.42 2.19 6.97
C TYR A 16 10.91 2.04 7.09
N ARG A 17 10.39 1.99 8.32
CA ARG A 17 8.96 1.84 8.51
C ARG A 17 8.20 3.06 8.02
N TYR A 18 8.78 4.24 8.19
CA TYR A 18 8.15 5.46 7.69
C TYR A 18 8.04 5.40 6.17
N LEU A 19 9.11 4.95 5.49
CA LEU A 19 9.08 4.83 4.05
C LEU A 19 8.04 3.80 3.61
N GLN A 20 7.94 2.67 4.31
CA GLN A 20 6.95 1.67 3.96
C GLN A 20 5.54 2.22 4.15
N ASN A 21 5.31 3.00 5.19
CA ASN A 21 4.00 3.60 5.40
C ASN A 21 3.62 4.54 4.26
N ILE A 22 4.58 5.33 3.78
CA ILE A 22 4.33 6.23 2.66
C ILE A 22 4.00 5.43 1.40
N ARG A 23 4.78 4.39 1.13
CA ARG A 23 4.55 3.56 -0.06
C ARG A 23 3.20 2.88 0.00
N LEU A 24 2.85 2.34 1.16
CA LEU A 24 1.59 1.63 1.30
C LEU A 24 0.38 2.58 1.25
N SER A 25 0.53 3.79 1.80
CA SER A 25 -0.53 4.77 1.69
C SER A 25 -0.79 5.14 0.23
N ARG A 26 0.28 5.31 -0.53
CA ARG A 26 0.13 5.62 -1.94
C ARG A 26 -0.49 4.43 -2.68
N ALA A 27 -0.08 3.22 -2.33
CA ALA A 27 -0.63 2.03 -2.96
C ALA A 27 -2.12 1.91 -2.69
N LYS A 28 -2.56 2.23 -1.48
CA LYS A 28 -3.98 2.20 -1.15
C LYS A 28 -4.76 3.13 -2.06
N GLU A 29 -4.25 4.34 -2.26
CA GLU A 29 -4.92 5.29 -3.15
C GLU A 29 -5.03 4.75 -4.56
N LEU A 30 -3.96 4.16 -5.06
CA LEU A 30 -3.97 3.60 -6.41
C LEU A 30 -4.96 2.46 -6.54
N LEU A 31 -4.98 1.58 -5.56
CA LEU A 31 -5.91 0.45 -5.57
C LEU A 31 -7.37 0.93 -5.50
N GLU A 32 -7.62 1.98 -4.73
CA GLU A 32 -8.97 2.54 -4.63
C GLU A 32 -9.43 3.12 -5.95
N GLN A 33 -8.49 3.57 -6.77
CA GLN A 33 -8.80 4.11 -8.07
C GLN A 33 -8.91 3.04 -9.15
N GLY A 34 -8.72 1.80 -8.80
CA GLY A 34 -8.86 0.71 -9.75
C GLY A 34 -7.57 0.26 -10.42
N VAL A 35 -6.42 0.78 -9.97
CA VAL A 35 -5.13 0.37 -10.54
C VAL A 35 -4.86 -1.07 -10.14
N PRO A 36 -4.50 -1.95 -11.07
CA PRO A 36 -4.25 -3.35 -10.71
C PRO A 36 -3.12 -3.48 -9.69
N PRO A 37 -3.18 -4.47 -8.80
CA PRO A 37 -2.16 -4.63 -7.78
C PRO A 37 -0.74 -4.71 -8.33
N ALA A 38 -0.53 -5.36 -9.48
CA ALA A 38 0.82 -5.45 -10.05
C ALA A 38 1.34 -4.07 -10.41
N ASP A 39 0.47 -3.22 -10.96
CA ASP A 39 0.87 -1.87 -11.33
C ASP A 39 1.07 -1.01 -10.10
N ALA A 40 0.22 -1.17 -9.09
CA ALA A 40 0.38 -0.41 -7.86
C ALA A 40 1.71 -0.74 -7.20
N ALA A 41 2.13 -2.01 -7.23
CA ALA A 41 3.42 -2.40 -6.68
C ALA A 41 4.55 -1.69 -7.41
N CYS A 42 4.50 -1.72 -8.73
CA CYS A 42 5.54 -1.10 -9.53
C CYS A 42 5.61 0.41 -9.30
N LEU A 43 4.45 1.06 -9.29
CA LEU A 43 4.41 2.51 -9.15
C LEU A 43 4.84 3.00 -7.78
N THR A 44 4.78 2.15 -6.77
CA THR A 44 5.18 2.55 -5.43
C THR A 44 6.58 2.09 -5.06
N GLY A 45 7.31 1.53 -6.03
CA GLY A 45 8.72 1.24 -5.81
C GLY A 45 9.06 -0.13 -5.27
N TYR A 46 8.13 -1.07 -5.33
CA TYR A 46 8.44 -2.42 -4.88
C TYR A 46 9.09 -3.20 -6.02
N ALA A 47 10.04 -4.04 -5.65
CA ALA A 47 10.79 -4.79 -6.64
C ALA A 47 9.93 -5.83 -7.34
N ASP A 48 9.00 -6.43 -6.61
CA ASP A 48 8.13 -7.40 -7.23
C ASP A 48 6.79 -7.43 -6.48
N GLN A 49 5.81 -8.06 -7.09
CA GLN A 49 4.46 -8.07 -6.55
C GLN A 49 4.35 -8.92 -5.30
N SER A 50 5.15 -9.98 -5.17
CA SER A 50 5.10 -10.81 -3.98
C SER A 50 5.52 -10.05 -2.75
N HIS A 51 6.59 -9.26 -2.89
CA HIS A 51 7.07 -8.44 -1.78
C HIS A 51 6.03 -7.40 -1.39
N PHE A 52 5.42 -6.78 -2.39
CA PHE A 52 4.38 -5.80 -2.16
C PHE A 52 3.18 -6.43 -1.44
N THR A 53 2.74 -7.59 -1.91
CA THR A 53 1.59 -8.28 -1.33
C THR A 53 1.86 -8.63 0.13
N HIS A 54 3.08 -9.11 0.41
CA HIS A 54 3.45 -9.49 1.77
C HIS A 54 3.38 -8.28 2.70
N TYR A 55 4.02 -7.18 2.32
CA TYR A 55 4.03 -6.01 3.17
C TYR A 55 2.64 -5.39 3.30
N PHE A 56 1.89 -5.34 2.21
CA PHE A 56 0.55 -4.78 2.25
C PHE A 56 -0.32 -5.56 3.23
N LYS A 57 -0.29 -6.90 3.12
CA LYS A 57 -1.10 -7.71 4.01
C LYS A 57 -0.64 -7.56 5.45
N GLU A 58 0.65 -7.48 5.67
CA GLU A 58 1.18 -7.36 7.02
C GLU A 58 0.75 -6.05 7.69
N PHE A 59 0.77 -4.95 6.97
CA PHE A 59 0.46 -3.66 7.58
C PHE A 59 -1.01 -3.28 7.47
N ILE A 60 -1.70 -3.73 6.46
CA ILE A 60 -3.10 -3.36 6.25
C ILE A 60 -4.05 -4.44 6.78
N GLY A 61 -3.63 -5.69 6.72
CA GLY A 61 -4.47 -6.79 7.18
C GLY A 61 -5.20 -7.52 6.07
N LEU A 62 -5.15 -7.01 4.86
CA LEU A 62 -5.78 -7.63 3.70
C LEU A 62 -4.79 -7.63 2.56
N THR A 63 -4.95 -8.54 1.62
CA THR A 63 -4.11 -8.49 0.42
C THR A 63 -4.56 -7.31 -0.43
N PRO A 64 -3.69 -6.84 -1.33
CA PRO A 64 -4.09 -5.73 -2.21
C PRO A 64 -5.35 -6.04 -3.01
N GLY A 65 -5.49 -7.29 -3.46
CA GLY A 65 -6.67 -7.67 -4.21
C GLY A 65 -7.94 -7.63 -3.38
N GLN A 66 -7.85 -8.11 -2.14
CA GLN A 66 -8.99 -8.07 -1.23
C GLN A 66 -9.37 -6.63 -0.91
N TYR A 67 -8.36 -5.80 -0.67
CA TYR A 67 -8.60 -4.40 -0.36
C TYR A 67 -9.28 -3.70 -1.53
N GLN A 68 -8.78 -3.95 -2.73
CA GLN A 68 -9.34 -3.31 -3.91
C GLN A 68 -10.80 -3.68 -4.14
N LYS A 69 -11.17 -4.92 -3.85
CA LYS A 69 -12.54 -5.33 -4.04
C LYS A 69 -13.53 -4.54 -3.21
N ILE A 70 -13.11 -4.05 -2.06
CA ILE A 70 -13.97 -3.25 -1.21
C ILE A 70 -14.39 -1.97 -1.93
N PHE A 71 -13.50 -1.43 -2.73
CA PHE A 71 -13.76 -0.14 -3.38
C PHE A 71 -14.23 -0.25 -4.81
N THR A 72 -13.95 -1.35 -5.48
CA THR A 72 -14.27 -1.44 -6.88
C THR A 72 -15.16 -2.62 -7.16
N GLY A 73 -14.82 -3.74 -6.62
CA GLY A 73 -15.50 -4.92 -7.01
C GLY A 73 -16.85 -5.09 -6.49
N ASN A 74 -17.15 -4.51 -5.40
CA ASN A 74 -18.41 -4.70 -4.93
C ASN A 74 -19.44 -3.98 -5.54
N ASP A 75 -19.16 -3.11 -6.36
CA ASP A 75 -20.15 -2.44 -7.05
C ASP A 75 -20.88 -3.34 -7.86
N MET A 76 -20.37 -4.35 -8.23
CA MET A 76 -21.03 -5.12 -9.06
C MET A 76 -21.97 -5.87 -8.46
N GLN A 77 -21.85 -6.03 -7.35
CA GLN A 77 -22.83 -6.67 -6.83
C GLN A 77 -23.90 -6.02 -6.67
N LYS A 78 -23.79 -5.34 -6.94
CA LYS A 78 -24.67 -4.75 -6.98
C LYS A 78 -25.50 -4.55 -7.65
N GLU A 79 -25.02 -4.92 -7.95
CA GLU A 79 -25.71 -4.69 -8.38
C GLU A 79 -26.52 -4.87 -8.46
N ARG A 80 -26.43 -5.03 -8.40
CA ARG A 80 -27.02 -5.17 -8.49
C ARG A 80 -27.44 -5.36 -8.55
#